data_5b45873979f2fd7d038c8c569c8fb628
#
_entry.id   5b45873979f2fd7d038c8c569c8fb628
#
_cell.length_a   1.000
_cell.length_b   1.000
_cell.length_c   1.000
_cell.angle_alpha   90.00
_cell.angle_beta   90.00
_cell.angle_gamma   90.00
#
_symmetry.space_group_name_H-M   'P 1'
#
loop_
_entity.id
_entity.type
_entity.pdbx_description
1 polymer ?
#
loop_
_entity_poly.entity_id
_entity_poly.type
_entity_poly.pdbx_seq_one_letter_code
_entity_poly.pdbx_strand_id
1 'polypeptide(L)'
;MYAVYLRKSRADLEAEAMGQGETLSRQRAALLDYAARRGLEIGAVYEEIISGESIDARPKMKQLLREVEQGRWAGVLCMDIDRLARGNSADQARVSNTFRISGTLIITPSKVYDQSRESDEEYVDF
;
A
#
# COMPACT_ATOMS: atom_id res chain seq x y z
N MET A 1 0.30 14.11 -6.87
CA MET A 1 -0.63 12.99 -7.08
C MET A 1 -0.37 11.85 -6.11
N TYR A 2 -1.36 11.00 -5.93
CA TYR A 2 -1.31 9.87 -5.01
C TYR A 2 -1.63 8.58 -5.75
N ALA A 3 -1.07 7.47 -5.30
CA ALA A 3 -1.38 6.14 -5.82
C ALA A 3 -2.17 5.34 -4.80
N VAL A 4 -2.92 4.36 -5.25
CA VAL A 4 -3.64 3.41 -4.39
C VAL A 4 -3.06 2.02 -4.63
N TYR A 5 -2.77 1.29 -3.56
CA TYR A 5 -2.31 -0.09 -3.64
C TYR A 5 -3.26 -1.00 -2.88
N LEU A 6 -3.81 -1.97 -3.60
CA LEU A 6 -4.73 -2.98 -3.08
C LEU A 6 -4.14 -4.36 -3.29
N ARG A 7 -4.26 -5.23 -2.30
CA ARG A 7 -3.71 -6.57 -2.36
C ARG A 7 -4.68 -7.60 -1.78
N LYS A 8 -4.82 -8.72 -2.48
CA LYS A 8 -5.54 -9.90 -2.01
C LYS A 8 -4.77 -11.17 -2.33
N SER A 9 -4.80 -12.14 -1.42
CA SER A 9 -4.30 -13.47 -1.67
C SER A 9 -5.36 -14.30 -2.40
N ARG A 10 -4.98 -15.48 -2.93
CA ARG A 10 -5.95 -16.41 -3.51
C ARG A 10 -6.97 -16.89 -2.49
N ALA A 11 -6.52 -17.15 -1.26
CA ALA A 11 -7.42 -17.57 -0.20
C ALA A 11 -8.48 -16.50 0.09
N ASP A 12 -8.07 -15.23 0.08
CA ASP A 12 -9.00 -14.11 0.28
C ASP A 12 -10.03 -14.03 -0.86
N LEU A 13 -9.61 -14.30 -2.10
CA LEU A 13 -10.52 -14.32 -3.25
C LEU A 13 -11.53 -15.46 -3.17
N GLU A 14 -11.11 -16.63 -2.69
CA GLU A 14 -12.01 -17.76 -2.50
C GLU A 14 -13.05 -17.44 -1.43
N ALA A 15 -12.63 -16.83 -0.32
CA ALA A 15 -13.54 -16.37 0.72
C ALA A 15 -14.52 -15.32 0.21
N GLU A 16 -14.04 -14.39 -0.61
CA GLU A 16 -14.86 -13.37 -1.26
C GLU A 16 -15.93 -13.98 -2.17
N ALA A 17 -15.55 -14.99 -2.96
CA ALA A 17 -16.48 -15.70 -3.83
C ALA A 17 -17.59 -16.42 -3.05
N MET A 18 -17.33 -16.77 -1.80
CA MET A 18 -18.30 -17.37 -0.88
C MET A 18 -19.09 -16.33 -0.09
N GLY A 19 -18.94 -15.05 -0.41
CA GLY A 19 -19.62 -13.96 0.29
C GLY A 19 -18.97 -13.57 1.61
N GLN A 20 -17.76 -14.02 1.86
CA GLN A 20 -17.03 -13.75 3.09
C GLN A 20 -15.90 -12.74 2.84
N GLY A 21 -15.55 -11.99 3.88
CA GLY A 21 -14.43 -11.06 3.84
C GLY A 21 -14.74 -9.79 3.07
N GLU A 22 -13.72 -8.94 2.99
CA GLU A 22 -13.81 -7.65 2.31
C GLU A 22 -13.31 -7.78 0.88
N THR A 23 -14.10 -7.31 -0.09
CA THR A 23 -13.75 -7.42 -1.51
C THR A 23 -12.74 -6.35 -1.92
N LEU A 24 -11.99 -6.62 -3.00
CA LEU A 24 -11.13 -5.61 -3.60
C LEU A 24 -11.94 -4.38 -4.02
N SER A 25 -13.13 -4.59 -4.54
CA SER A 25 -14.03 -3.50 -4.93
C SER A 25 -14.39 -2.62 -3.75
N ARG A 26 -14.67 -3.21 -2.58
CA ARG A 26 -14.97 -2.46 -1.36
C ARG A 26 -13.77 -1.70 -0.84
N GLN A 27 -12.60 -2.32 -0.84
CA GLN A 27 -11.36 -1.66 -0.44
C GLN A 27 -11.07 -0.47 -1.35
N ARG A 28 -11.19 -0.67 -2.64
CA ARG A 28 -10.99 0.39 -3.63
C ARG A 28 -11.95 1.56 -3.40
N ALA A 29 -13.25 1.25 -3.25
CA ALA A 29 -14.27 2.26 -3.01
C ALA A 29 -13.99 3.05 -1.72
N ALA A 30 -13.59 2.37 -0.65
CA ALA A 30 -13.28 3.01 0.62
C ALA A 30 -12.11 3.98 0.49
N LEU A 31 -11.03 3.58 -0.20
CA LEU A 31 -9.86 4.41 -0.37
C LEU A 31 -10.11 5.59 -1.32
N LEU A 32 -10.84 5.37 -2.40
CA LEU A 32 -11.19 6.45 -3.33
C LEU A 32 -12.13 7.47 -2.66
N ASP A 33 -13.06 7.01 -1.84
CA ASP A 33 -13.94 7.89 -1.07
C ASP A 33 -13.14 8.69 -0.04
N TYR A 34 -12.21 8.05 0.66
CA TYR A 34 -11.29 8.72 1.57
C TYR A 34 -10.52 9.82 0.85
N ALA A 35 -9.95 9.50 -0.31
CA ALA A 35 -9.19 10.45 -1.11
C ALA A 35 -10.06 11.64 -1.54
N ALA A 36 -11.28 11.38 -2.00
CA ALA A 36 -12.21 12.43 -2.41
C ALA A 36 -12.53 13.39 -1.26
N ARG A 37 -12.79 12.86 -0.07
CA ARG A 37 -13.08 13.67 1.10
C ARG A 37 -11.90 14.54 1.55
N ARG A 38 -10.68 14.08 1.29
CA ARG A 38 -9.46 14.79 1.68
C ARG A 38 -8.88 15.64 0.55
N GLY A 39 -9.51 15.66 -0.61
CA GLY A 39 -9.02 16.40 -1.76
C GLY A 39 -7.73 15.84 -2.36
N LEU A 40 -7.50 14.54 -2.24
CA LEU A 40 -6.31 13.87 -2.77
C LEU A 40 -6.57 13.43 -4.21
N GLU A 41 -5.71 13.85 -5.13
CA GLU A 41 -5.82 13.48 -6.54
C GLU A 41 -5.14 12.14 -6.77
N ILE A 42 -5.91 11.16 -7.23
CA ILE A 42 -5.41 9.80 -7.47
C ILE A 42 -4.96 9.68 -8.93
N GLY A 43 -3.69 9.35 -9.11
CA GLY A 43 -3.10 9.18 -10.44
C GLY A 43 -3.04 7.74 -10.92
N ALA A 44 -3.07 6.77 -10.01
CA ALA A 44 -3.03 5.34 -10.37
C ALA A 44 -3.63 4.49 -9.26
N VAL A 45 -4.19 3.34 -9.64
CA VAL A 45 -4.68 2.32 -8.72
C VAL A 45 -4.04 0.98 -9.11
N TYR A 46 -3.32 0.37 -8.18
CA TYR A 46 -2.68 -0.93 -8.36
C TYR A 46 -3.44 -1.99 -7.57
N GLU A 47 -3.92 -3.00 -8.27
CA GLU A 47 -4.59 -4.15 -7.67
C GLU A 47 -3.73 -5.38 -7.90
N GLU A 48 -3.34 -6.04 -6.80
CA GLU A 48 -2.44 -7.18 -6.86
C GLU A 48 -3.05 -8.41 -6.22
N ILE A 49 -3.04 -9.50 -6.95
CA ILE A 49 -3.49 -10.82 -6.48
C ILE A 49 -2.25 -11.69 -6.40
N ILE A 50 -1.89 -12.12 -5.21
CA ILE A 50 -0.65 -12.87 -4.99
C ILE A 50 -0.89 -14.15 -4.21
N SER A 51 -0.03 -15.14 -4.46
CA SER A 51 0.01 -16.39 -3.71
C SER A 51 1.20 -16.48 -2.76
N GLY A 52 2.10 -15.48 -2.79
CA GLY A 52 3.27 -15.42 -1.92
C GLY A 52 3.40 -14.05 -1.27
N GLU A 53 4.34 -13.92 -0.33
CA GLU A 53 4.54 -12.70 0.45
C GLU A 53 5.76 -11.88 0.01
N SER A 54 6.68 -12.48 -0.75
CA SER A 54 7.86 -11.79 -1.25
C SER A 54 7.50 -10.65 -2.20
N ILE A 55 8.24 -9.54 -2.11
CA ILE A 55 8.10 -8.42 -3.05
C ILE A 55 8.35 -8.89 -4.49
N ASP A 56 9.26 -9.83 -4.68
CA ASP A 56 9.54 -10.37 -6.01
C ASP A 56 8.34 -11.10 -6.63
N ALA A 57 7.41 -11.60 -5.80
CA ALA A 57 6.16 -12.20 -6.26
C ALA A 57 5.05 -11.15 -6.48
N ARG A 58 5.37 -9.87 -6.32
CA ARG A 58 4.42 -8.76 -6.42
C ARG A 58 4.88 -7.75 -7.47
N PRO A 59 4.64 -8.00 -8.77
CA PRO A 59 5.14 -7.13 -9.83
C PRO A 59 4.60 -5.70 -9.74
N LYS A 60 3.36 -5.52 -9.27
CA LYS A 60 2.80 -4.18 -9.11
C LYS A 60 3.45 -3.42 -7.95
N MET A 61 3.78 -4.09 -6.87
CA MET A 61 4.55 -3.50 -5.78
C MET A 61 5.94 -3.08 -6.26
N LYS A 62 6.61 -3.91 -7.07
CA LYS A 62 7.92 -3.56 -7.62
C LYS A 62 7.84 -2.31 -8.48
N GLN A 63 6.81 -2.20 -9.32
CA GLN A 63 6.58 -1.01 -10.13
C GLN A 63 6.33 0.22 -9.25
N LEU A 64 5.46 0.07 -8.24
CA LEU A 64 5.14 1.14 -7.32
C LEU A 64 6.38 1.66 -6.60
N LEU A 65 7.25 0.76 -6.10
CA LEU A 65 8.47 1.16 -5.43
C LEU A 65 9.42 1.93 -6.34
N ARG A 66 9.53 1.54 -7.61
CA ARG A 66 10.32 2.29 -8.59
C ARG A 66 9.78 3.71 -8.77
N GLU A 67 8.47 3.85 -8.85
CA GLU A 67 7.83 5.15 -9.01
C GLU A 67 7.98 6.02 -7.76
N VAL A 68 7.91 5.43 -6.59
CA VAL A 68 8.15 6.11 -5.31
C VAL A 68 9.60 6.63 -5.27
N GLU A 69 10.56 5.81 -5.66
CA GLU A 69 11.96 6.22 -5.74
C GLU A 69 12.17 7.43 -6.65
N GLN A 70 11.40 7.51 -7.73
CA GLN A 70 11.46 8.60 -8.68
C GLN A 70 10.75 9.87 -8.19
N GLY A 71 10.12 9.82 -7.03
CA GLY A 71 9.37 10.95 -6.49
C GLY A 71 8.06 11.23 -7.21
N ARG A 72 7.52 10.23 -7.92
CA ARG A 72 6.28 10.40 -8.71
C ARG A 72 5.05 10.62 -7.84
N TRP A 73 5.02 10.04 -6.64
CA TRP A 73 3.84 10.05 -5.77
C TRP A 73 4.11 10.85 -4.50
N ALA A 74 3.17 11.71 -4.13
CA ALA A 74 3.21 12.40 -2.85
C ALA A 74 2.89 11.44 -1.70
N GLY A 75 2.06 10.43 -1.98
CA GLY A 75 1.74 9.39 -1.02
C GLY A 75 1.09 8.20 -1.70
N VAL A 76 1.01 7.10 -0.96
CA VAL A 76 0.36 5.86 -1.39
C VAL A 76 -0.71 5.49 -0.38
N LEU A 77 -1.93 5.27 -0.85
CA LEU A 77 -3.06 4.86 -0.04
C LEU A 77 -3.17 3.34 -0.02
N CYS A 78 -3.36 2.77 1.15
CA CYS A 78 -3.60 1.34 1.33
C CYS A 78 -4.52 1.14 2.54
N MET A 79 -5.14 -0.05 2.65
CA MET A 79 -6.08 -0.31 3.74
C MET A 79 -5.39 -0.39 5.10
N ASP A 80 -4.20 -0.97 5.13
CA ASP A 80 -3.35 -1.01 6.31
C ASP A 80 -1.90 -1.19 5.89
N ILE A 81 -0.99 -0.98 6.83
CA ILE A 81 0.44 -1.01 6.56
C ILE A 81 0.93 -2.42 6.17
N ASP A 82 0.28 -3.46 6.67
CA ASP A 82 0.62 -4.85 6.30
C ASP A 82 0.40 -5.10 4.81
N ARG A 83 -0.60 -4.47 4.22
CA ARG A 83 -0.88 -4.61 2.78
C ARG A 83 0.28 -4.10 1.94
N LEU A 84 1.00 -3.12 2.46
CA LEU A 84 2.13 -2.52 1.75
C LEU A 84 3.44 -3.24 2.05
N ALA A 85 3.74 -3.49 3.31
CA ALA A 85 5.07 -3.87 3.79
C ALA A 85 5.17 -5.33 4.26
N ARG A 86 4.19 -6.17 3.99
CA ARG A 86 4.21 -7.57 4.39
C ARG A 86 5.30 -8.34 3.64
N GLY A 87 6.01 -9.24 4.36
CA GLY A 87 7.06 -10.06 3.80
C GLY A 87 8.15 -10.33 4.82
N ASN A 88 9.32 -10.74 4.37
CA ASN A 88 10.47 -10.96 5.24
C ASN A 88 11.10 -9.62 5.68
N SER A 89 12.06 -9.66 6.59
CA SER A 89 12.71 -8.46 7.12
C SER A 89 13.37 -7.59 6.04
N ALA A 90 13.97 -8.23 5.03
CA ALA A 90 14.60 -7.50 3.93
C ALA A 90 13.58 -6.75 3.09
N ASP A 91 12.42 -7.37 2.81
CA ASP A 91 11.34 -6.74 2.05
C ASP A 91 10.73 -5.57 2.83
N GLN A 92 10.51 -5.75 4.13
CA GLN A 92 10.01 -4.69 5.01
C GLN A 92 10.95 -3.49 5.02
N ALA A 93 12.24 -3.74 5.17
CA ALA A 93 13.25 -2.69 5.16
C ALA A 93 13.31 -1.98 3.81
N ARG A 94 13.19 -2.71 2.71
CA ARG A 94 13.18 -2.13 1.36
C ARG A 94 12.02 -1.15 1.19
N VAL A 95 10.81 -1.56 1.59
CA VAL A 95 9.63 -0.69 1.51
C VAL A 95 9.82 0.54 2.40
N SER A 96 10.16 0.33 3.67
CA SER A 96 10.34 1.42 4.63
C SER A 96 11.40 2.43 4.16
N ASN A 97 12.55 1.95 3.72
CA ASN A 97 13.64 2.81 3.25
C ASN A 97 13.25 3.58 1.99
N THR A 98 12.57 2.94 1.05
CA THR A 98 12.13 3.59 -0.18
C THR A 98 11.23 4.78 0.12
N PHE A 99 10.24 4.58 0.97
CA PHE A 99 9.31 5.65 1.35
C PHE A 99 10.00 6.74 2.17
N ARG A 100 10.90 6.37 3.07
CA ARG A 100 11.64 7.33 3.89
C ARG A 100 12.52 8.24 3.05
N ILE A 101 13.32 7.65 2.16
CA ILE A 101 14.29 8.41 1.35
C ILE A 101 13.59 9.35 0.38
N SER A 102 12.48 8.90 -0.22
CA SER A 102 11.71 9.71 -1.16
C SER A 102 10.80 10.74 -0.49
N GLY A 103 10.55 10.61 0.82
CA GLY A 103 9.60 11.47 1.52
C GLY A 103 8.15 11.22 1.14
N THR A 104 7.84 10.04 0.59
CA THR A 104 6.50 9.66 0.19
C THR A 104 5.68 9.20 1.40
N LEU A 105 4.46 9.70 1.54
CA LEU A 105 3.59 9.34 2.66
C LEU A 105 2.96 7.96 2.44
N ILE A 106 2.69 7.26 3.53
CA ILE A 106 1.84 6.07 3.53
C ILE A 106 0.54 6.47 4.21
N ILE A 107 -0.59 6.31 3.52
CA ILE A 107 -1.88 6.79 3.99
C ILE A 107 -2.83 5.61 4.13
N THR A 108 -3.36 5.44 5.35
CA THR A 108 -4.42 4.47 5.63
C THR A 108 -5.65 5.23 6.12
N PRO A 109 -6.84 4.60 6.16
CA PRO A 109 -8.02 5.27 6.68
C PRO A 109 -7.89 5.71 8.14
N SER A 110 -7.01 5.08 8.91
CA SER A 110 -6.83 5.39 10.33
C SER A 110 -5.68 6.33 10.63
N LYS A 111 -4.66 6.40 9.77
CA LYS A 111 -3.46 7.20 10.03
C LYS A 111 -2.68 7.51 8.76
N VAL A 112 -2.03 8.68 8.76
CA VAL A 112 -1.02 9.05 7.76
C VAL A 112 0.36 8.84 8.38
N TYR A 113 1.21 8.09 7.70
CA TYR A 113 2.58 7.78 8.14
C TYR A 113 3.57 8.56 7.29
N ASP A 114 4.45 9.32 7.94
CA ASP A 114 5.56 10.00 7.29
C ASP A 114 6.85 9.33 7.74
N GLN A 115 7.43 8.50 6.89
CA GLN A 115 8.63 7.73 7.19
C GLN A 115 9.87 8.58 7.40
N SER A 116 9.85 9.84 6.99
CA SER A 116 10.95 10.76 7.24
C SER A 116 10.99 11.24 8.69
N ARG A 117 9.91 11.00 9.44
CA ARG A 117 9.83 11.33 10.88
C ARG A 117 10.16 10.09 11.70
N GLU A 118 11.04 10.23 12.67
CA GLU A 118 11.49 9.14 13.53
C GLU A 118 10.34 8.43 14.24
N SER A 119 9.38 9.18 14.75
CA SER A 119 8.23 8.61 15.46
C SER A 119 7.32 7.76 14.57
N ASP A 120 7.22 8.07 13.28
CA ASP A 120 6.40 7.31 12.34
C ASP A 120 7.16 6.11 11.77
N GLU A 121 8.48 6.17 11.70
CA GLU A 121 9.31 5.07 11.25
C GLU A 121 9.10 3.81 12.10
N GLU A 122 8.88 3.96 13.40
CA GLU A 122 8.63 2.86 14.32
C GLU A 122 7.36 2.08 14.00
N TYR A 123 6.36 2.73 13.39
CA TYR A 123 5.09 2.08 13.05
C TYR A 123 5.17 1.18 11.81
N VAL A 124 6.18 1.36 10.97
CA VAL A 124 6.34 0.59 9.75
C VAL A 124 7.43 -0.46 9.89
N ASP A 125 8.28 -0.35 10.88
CA ASP A 125 9.33 -1.31 11.19
C ASP A 125 8.71 -2.44 12.02
N PHE A 126 8.38 -3.52 11.34
CA PHE A 126 7.70 -4.68 11.95
C PHE A 126 8.66 -5.63 12.64
#